data_1bf8a758a508d1ef3d468d8dd6dfdb4a
#
_entry.id   1bf8a758a508d1ef3d468d8dd6dfdb4a
#
_cell.length_a   1.000
_cell.length_b   1.000
_cell.length_c   1.000
_cell.angle_alpha   90.00
_cell.angle_beta   90.00
_cell.angle_gamma   90.00
#
_symmetry.space_group_name_H-M   'P 1'
#
loop_
_entity.id
_entity.type
_entity.pdbx_description
1 polymer ?
#
loop_
_entity_poly.entity_id
_entity_poly.type
_entity_poly.pdbx_seq_one_letter_code
_entity_poly.pdbx_strand_id
1 'polypeptide(L)'
;MKKRIVSMLLIFALCLGLTACAGKGEEEENNSKVLKVYSLGDYFDPALIDEFEKETGIKVILDNFDTNEEMYPVISKGTVRYDVICASDYMIERLLKKKLLAKLDYANLPNYENIDQRYMQIASKFDKNNEYAVPHTWGVLGVMYNTKKVREGEIKSWNDLLKKKYDQQIVMPDSVRDNFAIALKARGYSINTKKESELKEATKFLQDQSPLVYKYSNDAARDLAIGGSTDIAIVWNGEVLYSREENSDLDFVVPKEGSEEFLDMWAIPANAEHKKNAEKWIDFMMRKDTALKNYEYLTYTIPNKAVIEKVSKDTESKKYIFPDESIISKCESLTDLGTKYDDMYNKYWKKFKSN
;
A
#
# COMPACT_ATOMS: atom_id res chain seq x y z
N MET A 1 66.19 10.57 -38.56
CA MET A 1 64.73 10.62 -38.70
C MET A 1 63.99 9.51 -37.95
N LYS A 2 64.50 8.26 -37.83
CA LYS A 2 63.82 7.15 -37.15
C LYS A 2 63.62 7.28 -35.63
N LYS A 3 64.54 7.97 -34.91
CA LYS A 3 64.46 8.14 -33.45
C LYS A 3 63.45 9.19 -32.96
N ARG A 4 63.04 10.16 -33.79
CA ARG A 4 62.00 11.18 -33.43
C ARG A 4 60.61 10.67 -33.62
N ILE A 5 60.39 9.68 -34.48
CA ILE A 5 59.06 9.08 -34.72
C ILE A 5 58.68 8.14 -33.56
N VAL A 6 59.65 7.41 -32.97
CA VAL A 6 59.38 6.50 -31.83
C VAL A 6 59.00 7.27 -30.55
N SER A 7 59.63 8.46 -30.31
CA SER A 7 59.25 9.31 -29.17
C SER A 7 57.85 9.93 -29.31
N MET A 8 57.41 10.23 -30.52
CA MET A 8 56.05 10.79 -30.74
C MET A 8 54.95 9.74 -30.59
N LEU A 9 55.22 8.48 -30.95
CA LEU A 9 54.28 7.36 -30.77
C LEU A 9 54.14 6.96 -29.29
N LEU A 10 55.18 7.07 -28.47
CA LEU A 10 55.13 6.79 -27.03
C LEU A 10 54.35 7.86 -26.24
N ILE A 11 54.42 9.14 -26.66
CA ILE A 11 53.63 10.23 -26.03
C ILE A 11 52.15 10.11 -26.41
N PHE A 12 51.80 9.67 -27.63
CA PHE A 12 50.43 9.46 -28.05
C PHE A 12 49.78 8.24 -27.37
N ALA A 13 50.56 7.19 -27.06
CA ALA A 13 50.07 6.03 -26.29
C ALA A 13 49.82 6.35 -24.80
N LEU A 14 50.60 7.30 -24.21
CA LEU A 14 50.38 7.73 -22.82
C LEU A 14 49.12 8.63 -22.65
N CYS A 15 48.75 9.42 -23.69
CA CYS A 15 47.56 10.27 -23.66
C CYS A 15 46.25 9.49 -23.86
N LEU A 16 46.30 8.31 -24.50
CA LEU A 16 45.12 7.44 -24.67
C LEU A 16 44.78 6.60 -23.41
N GLY A 17 45.73 6.44 -22.49
CA GLY A 17 45.54 5.71 -21.24
C GLY A 17 44.88 6.51 -20.12
N LEU A 18 44.87 7.86 -20.21
CA LEU A 18 44.31 8.73 -19.16
C LEU A 18 42.86 9.12 -19.37
N THR A 19 42.29 8.92 -20.60
CA THR A 19 40.88 9.22 -20.90
C THR A 19 39.94 8.04 -20.62
N ALA A 20 40.45 6.82 -20.41
CA ALA A 20 39.63 5.64 -20.14
C ALA A 20 39.20 5.50 -18.66
N CYS A 21 39.86 6.19 -17.72
CA CYS A 21 39.47 6.13 -16.29
C CYS A 21 38.49 7.24 -15.86
N ALA A 22 38.41 8.36 -16.59
CA ALA A 22 37.54 9.47 -16.22
C ALA A 22 36.04 9.16 -16.53
N GLY A 23 35.75 8.45 -17.64
CA GLY A 23 34.36 8.16 -18.03
C GLY A 23 33.66 7.10 -17.16
N LYS A 24 34.40 6.07 -16.67
CA LYS A 24 33.82 5.05 -15.81
C LYS A 24 33.53 5.56 -14.39
N GLY A 25 34.37 6.44 -13.87
CA GLY A 25 34.22 7.01 -12.53
C GLY A 25 33.03 7.98 -12.45
N GLU A 26 32.81 8.79 -13.50
CA GLU A 26 31.66 9.70 -13.54
C GLU A 26 30.32 8.99 -13.81
N GLU A 27 30.32 7.93 -14.63
CA GLU A 27 29.10 7.12 -14.83
C GLU A 27 28.74 6.29 -13.59
N GLU A 28 29.73 5.70 -12.90
CA GLU A 28 29.50 4.97 -11.63
C GLU A 28 29.13 5.94 -10.49
N GLU A 29 29.72 7.12 -10.40
CA GLU A 29 29.39 8.13 -9.42
C GLU A 29 28.01 8.75 -9.70
N ASN A 30 27.66 8.99 -10.96
CA ASN A 30 26.35 9.51 -11.35
C ASN A 30 25.25 8.45 -11.17
N ASN A 31 25.53 7.17 -11.44
CA ASN A 31 24.61 6.07 -11.22
C ASN A 31 24.40 5.79 -9.72
N SER A 32 25.40 6.05 -8.87
CA SER A 32 25.29 5.95 -7.41
C SER A 32 24.38 7.03 -6.77
N LYS A 33 24.01 8.08 -7.51
CA LYS A 33 23.15 9.20 -7.08
C LYS A 33 21.71 9.11 -7.60
N VAL A 34 21.24 7.93 -7.91
CA VAL A 34 19.87 7.68 -8.39
C VAL A 34 19.17 6.68 -7.47
N LEU A 35 17.88 6.86 -7.33
CA LEU A 35 16.96 5.94 -6.65
C LEU A 35 15.70 5.78 -7.49
N LYS A 36 15.39 4.55 -7.89
CA LYS A 36 14.15 4.22 -8.62
C LYS A 36 13.13 3.65 -7.65
N VAL A 37 12.06 4.42 -7.42
CA VAL A 37 10.94 4.07 -6.53
C VAL A 37 9.77 3.58 -7.37
N TYR A 38 9.12 2.50 -6.97
CA TYR A 38 7.91 1.98 -7.58
C TYR A 38 6.84 1.80 -6.50
N SER A 39 5.81 2.63 -6.53
CA SER A 39 4.82 2.74 -5.47
C SER A 39 3.40 2.86 -6.04
N LEU A 40 2.40 2.65 -5.21
CA LEU A 40 1.03 3.07 -5.50
C LEU A 40 1.00 4.60 -5.75
N GLY A 41 0.03 5.07 -6.55
CA GLY A 41 -0.16 6.50 -6.78
C GLY A 41 -0.57 7.22 -5.49
N ASP A 42 -0.15 8.48 -5.33
CA ASP A 42 -0.47 9.36 -4.19
C ASP A 42 -0.22 8.71 -2.81
N TYR A 43 0.86 7.94 -2.67
CA TYR A 43 1.11 7.09 -1.52
C TYR A 43 2.08 7.67 -0.49
N PHE A 44 2.57 8.86 -0.73
CA PHE A 44 3.34 9.72 0.19
C PHE A 44 3.35 11.16 -0.34
N ASP A 45 3.60 12.11 0.57
CA ASP A 45 3.71 13.52 0.21
C ASP A 45 4.83 13.73 -0.83
N PRO A 46 4.53 14.22 -2.03
CA PRO A 46 5.53 14.48 -3.07
C PRO A 46 6.65 15.43 -2.63
N ALA A 47 6.39 16.35 -1.68
CA ALA A 47 7.40 17.25 -1.14
C ALA A 47 8.54 16.50 -0.43
N LEU A 48 8.31 15.28 0.04
CA LEU A 48 9.33 14.43 0.66
C LEU A 48 10.40 13.98 -0.34
N ILE A 49 10.09 13.91 -1.63
CA ILE A 49 11.08 13.67 -2.69
C ILE A 49 12.10 14.80 -2.73
N ASP A 50 11.63 16.04 -2.79
CA ASP A 50 12.51 17.21 -2.86
C ASP A 50 13.39 17.33 -1.60
N GLU A 51 12.82 17.01 -0.42
CA GLU A 51 13.57 17.00 0.84
C GLU A 51 14.67 15.93 0.82
N PHE A 52 14.34 14.71 0.42
CA PHE A 52 15.29 13.60 0.32
C PHE A 52 16.42 13.91 -0.68
N GLU A 53 16.06 14.42 -1.88
CA GLU A 53 17.03 14.81 -2.90
C GLU A 53 17.97 15.91 -2.41
N LYS A 54 17.44 16.91 -1.73
CA LYS A 54 18.21 18.04 -1.17
C LYS A 54 19.19 17.58 -0.09
N GLU A 55 18.74 16.66 0.79
CA GLU A 55 19.59 16.18 1.89
C GLU A 55 20.67 15.21 1.43
N THR A 56 20.34 14.32 0.49
CA THR A 56 21.21 13.20 0.13
C THR A 56 22.00 13.41 -1.16
N GLY A 57 21.54 14.33 -2.02
CA GLY A 57 22.05 14.49 -3.39
C GLY A 57 21.67 13.32 -4.30
N ILE A 58 20.73 12.44 -3.87
CA ILE A 58 20.25 11.29 -4.63
C ILE A 58 19.00 11.69 -5.39
N LYS A 59 19.01 11.57 -6.71
CA LYS A 59 17.86 11.85 -7.57
C LYS A 59 16.84 10.71 -7.49
N VAL A 60 15.58 11.02 -7.17
CA VAL A 60 14.48 10.06 -7.13
C VAL A 60 13.78 9.99 -8.49
N ILE A 61 13.59 8.78 -9.00
CA ILE A 61 12.76 8.49 -10.16
C ILE A 61 11.59 7.68 -9.63
N LEU A 62 10.40 8.27 -9.64
CA LEU A 62 9.17 7.65 -9.15
C LEU A 62 8.35 7.17 -10.34
N ASP A 63 8.04 5.88 -10.35
CA ASP A 63 7.01 5.28 -11.19
C ASP A 63 5.87 4.77 -10.30
N ASN A 64 4.62 4.83 -10.81
CA ASN A 64 3.46 4.38 -10.09
C ASN A 64 2.82 3.14 -10.73
N PHE A 65 2.09 2.39 -9.92
CA PHE A 65 1.19 1.33 -10.35
C PHE A 65 -0.16 1.49 -9.65
N ASP A 66 -1.22 0.98 -10.26
CA ASP A 66 -2.58 1.08 -9.71
C ASP A 66 -2.90 -0.12 -8.81
N THR A 67 -2.34 -1.30 -9.10
CA THR A 67 -2.59 -2.54 -8.35
C THR A 67 -1.32 -3.35 -8.12
N ASN A 68 -1.27 -4.10 -7.01
CA ASN A 68 -0.18 -5.05 -6.75
C ASN A 68 -0.05 -6.12 -7.84
N GLU A 69 -1.15 -6.47 -8.52
CA GLU A 69 -1.20 -7.41 -9.64
C GLU A 69 -0.50 -6.87 -10.88
N GLU A 70 -0.51 -5.55 -11.11
CA GLU A 70 0.27 -4.88 -12.17
C GLU A 70 1.76 -4.79 -11.81
N MET A 71 2.06 -4.50 -10.55
CA MET A 71 3.44 -4.41 -10.05
C MET A 71 4.15 -5.76 -10.13
N TYR A 72 3.49 -6.86 -9.73
CA TYR A 72 4.11 -8.18 -9.59
C TYR A 72 4.81 -8.69 -10.86
N PRO A 73 4.19 -8.68 -12.08
CA PRO A 73 4.88 -9.12 -13.29
C PRO A 73 6.08 -8.25 -13.66
N VAL A 74 6.09 -6.97 -13.32
CA VAL A 74 7.23 -6.07 -13.57
C VAL A 74 8.42 -6.49 -12.71
N ILE A 75 8.20 -6.66 -11.41
CA ILE A 75 9.25 -7.08 -10.46
C ILE A 75 9.70 -8.51 -10.75
N SER A 76 8.77 -9.44 -11.03
CA SER A 76 9.12 -10.86 -11.24
C SER A 76 9.87 -11.10 -12.54
N LYS A 77 9.61 -10.35 -13.61
CA LYS A 77 10.37 -10.42 -14.86
C LYS A 77 11.71 -9.69 -14.78
N GLY A 78 11.81 -8.67 -13.92
CA GLY A 78 13.02 -7.87 -13.75
C GLY A 78 13.44 -7.08 -15.00
N THR A 79 12.50 -6.77 -15.90
CA THR A 79 12.76 -5.99 -17.11
C THR A 79 13.06 -4.53 -16.83
N VAL A 80 12.41 -3.98 -15.79
CA VAL A 80 12.75 -2.71 -15.17
C VAL A 80 13.28 -3.02 -13.78
N ARG A 81 14.43 -2.45 -13.43
CA ARG A 81 15.02 -2.61 -12.11
C ARG A 81 14.68 -1.42 -11.25
N TYR A 82 13.86 -1.65 -10.26
CA TYR A 82 13.57 -0.69 -9.20
C TYR A 82 14.44 -0.95 -7.99
N ASP A 83 14.73 0.10 -7.24
CA ASP A 83 15.58 0.03 -6.05
C ASP A 83 14.73 -0.17 -4.79
N VAL A 84 13.54 0.41 -4.75
CA VAL A 84 12.58 0.26 -3.66
C VAL A 84 11.16 0.16 -4.20
N ILE A 85 10.36 -0.66 -3.56
CA ILE A 85 8.91 -0.80 -3.83
C ILE A 85 8.12 -0.56 -2.56
N CYS A 86 6.89 -0.03 -2.70
CA CYS A 86 5.89 -0.08 -1.64
C CYS A 86 4.78 -1.02 -2.07
N ALA A 87 4.54 -2.09 -1.30
CA ALA A 87 3.58 -3.13 -1.67
C ALA A 87 2.82 -3.65 -0.45
N SER A 88 1.60 -4.17 -0.70
CA SER A 88 0.76 -4.71 0.36
C SER A 88 1.30 -6.02 0.92
N ASP A 89 0.92 -6.31 2.13
CA ASP A 89 1.33 -7.44 2.96
C ASP A 89 1.28 -8.80 2.24
N TYR A 90 0.16 -9.14 1.59
CA TYR A 90 0.03 -10.39 0.83
C TYR A 90 0.98 -10.45 -0.38
N MET A 91 1.30 -9.29 -0.97
CA MET A 91 2.23 -9.22 -2.09
C MET A 91 3.68 -9.34 -1.62
N ILE A 92 4.03 -8.74 -0.48
CA ILE A 92 5.32 -8.97 0.18
C ILE A 92 5.50 -10.48 0.47
N GLU A 93 4.47 -11.15 1.00
CA GLU A 93 4.48 -12.60 1.22
C GLU A 93 4.74 -13.38 -0.09
N ARG A 94 4.06 -12.99 -1.20
CA ARG A 94 4.24 -13.59 -2.53
C ARG A 94 5.66 -13.39 -3.06
N LEU A 95 6.19 -12.16 -2.97
CA LEU A 95 7.54 -11.83 -3.42
C LEU A 95 8.60 -12.59 -2.61
N LEU A 96 8.43 -12.74 -1.29
CA LEU A 96 9.30 -13.53 -0.43
C LEU A 96 9.30 -15.02 -0.81
N LYS A 97 8.13 -15.61 -1.01
CA LYS A 97 8.01 -17.02 -1.47
C LYS A 97 8.74 -17.25 -2.80
N LYS A 98 8.83 -16.22 -3.65
CA LYS A 98 9.51 -16.27 -4.95
C LYS A 98 10.99 -15.82 -4.86
N LYS A 99 11.49 -15.44 -3.68
CA LYS A 99 12.86 -14.94 -3.46
C LYS A 99 13.18 -13.69 -4.31
N LEU A 100 12.22 -12.81 -4.43
CA LEU A 100 12.31 -11.58 -5.24
C LEU A 100 12.64 -10.34 -4.41
N LEU A 101 12.87 -10.47 -3.10
CA LEU A 101 13.26 -9.39 -2.21
C LEU A 101 14.68 -9.59 -1.66
N ALA A 102 15.39 -8.49 -1.44
CA ALA A 102 16.67 -8.44 -0.76
C ALA A 102 16.45 -8.22 0.75
N LYS A 103 17.30 -8.82 1.58
CA LYS A 103 17.32 -8.52 3.02
C LYS A 103 17.73 -7.10 3.27
N LEU A 104 17.08 -6.45 4.23
CA LEU A 104 17.44 -5.14 4.75
C LEU A 104 18.68 -5.24 5.63
N ASP A 105 19.55 -4.22 5.56
CA ASP A 105 20.63 -4.04 6.53
C ASP A 105 20.21 -3.01 7.57
N TYR A 106 19.80 -3.49 8.74
CA TYR A 106 19.30 -2.64 9.82
C TYR A 106 20.37 -1.68 10.38
N ALA A 107 21.66 -1.91 10.12
CA ALA A 107 22.68 -0.93 10.46
C ALA A 107 22.53 0.38 9.66
N ASN A 108 21.89 0.33 8.50
CA ASN A 108 21.57 1.47 7.64
C ASN A 108 20.18 2.09 7.94
N LEU A 109 19.45 1.54 8.92
CA LEU A 109 18.06 1.93 9.25
C LEU A 109 17.93 2.37 10.71
N PRO A 110 18.67 3.39 11.19
CA PRO A 110 18.63 3.83 12.59
C PRO A 110 17.23 4.30 13.04
N ASN A 111 16.41 4.81 12.10
CA ASN A 111 15.05 5.24 12.39
C ASN A 111 14.01 4.09 12.49
N TYR A 112 14.43 2.83 12.27
CA TYR A 112 13.57 1.66 12.46
C TYR A 112 12.97 1.57 13.87
N GLU A 113 13.67 2.04 14.90
CA GLU A 113 13.16 2.11 16.27
C GLU A 113 11.93 3.02 16.44
N ASN A 114 11.65 3.92 15.49
CA ASN A 114 10.47 4.76 15.49
C ASN A 114 9.19 4.00 15.09
N ILE A 115 9.30 2.82 14.46
CA ILE A 115 8.14 2.01 14.09
C ILE A 115 7.49 1.45 15.35
N ASP A 116 6.17 1.52 15.41
CA ASP A 116 5.40 0.98 16.54
C ASP A 116 5.36 -0.56 16.48
N GLN A 117 5.54 -1.19 17.65
CA GLN A 117 5.65 -2.64 17.79
C GLN A 117 4.40 -3.40 17.34
N ARG A 118 3.22 -2.80 17.42
CA ARG A 118 1.99 -3.43 16.95
C ARG A 118 2.08 -3.75 15.45
N TYR A 119 2.53 -2.78 14.65
CA TYR A 119 2.64 -2.96 13.20
C TYR A 119 3.79 -3.88 12.81
N MET A 120 4.84 -3.93 13.60
CA MET A 120 5.90 -4.93 13.43
C MET A 120 5.39 -6.36 13.70
N GLN A 121 4.47 -6.53 14.65
CA GLN A 121 3.82 -7.82 14.90
C GLN A 121 2.89 -8.22 13.73
N ILE A 122 2.19 -7.26 13.13
CA ILE A 122 1.38 -7.52 11.93
C ILE A 122 2.31 -7.92 10.76
N ALA A 123 3.36 -7.13 10.49
CA ALA A 123 4.34 -7.40 9.44
C ALA A 123 4.97 -8.79 9.56
N SER A 124 5.24 -9.25 10.79
CA SER A 124 5.85 -10.57 11.05
C SER A 124 4.99 -11.77 10.62
N LYS A 125 3.70 -11.56 10.35
CA LYS A 125 2.82 -12.59 9.78
C LYS A 125 3.20 -12.90 8.32
N PHE A 126 3.77 -11.95 7.61
CA PHE A 126 4.13 -11.99 6.19
C PHE A 126 5.64 -12.12 5.98
N ASP A 127 6.42 -11.38 6.75
CA ASP A 127 7.89 -11.43 6.82
C ASP A 127 8.31 -11.88 8.22
N LYS A 128 8.50 -13.19 8.40
CA LYS A 128 8.59 -13.86 9.71
C LYS A 128 9.50 -13.20 10.74
N ASN A 129 10.60 -12.61 10.33
CA ASN A 129 11.56 -11.95 11.21
C ASN A 129 11.68 -10.47 10.93
N ASN A 130 10.79 -9.92 10.10
CA ASN A 130 10.85 -8.55 9.59
C ASN A 130 12.22 -8.25 8.94
N GLU A 131 12.76 -9.19 8.14
CA GLU A 131 14.10 -9.07 7.56
C GLU A 131 14.10 -8.37 6.20
N TYR A 132 12.95 -8.24 5.53
CA TYR A 132 12.85 -7.83 4.12
C TYR A 132 11.99 -6.60 3.89
N ALA A 133 11.09 -6.27 4.81
CA ALA A 133 10.15 -5.18 4.63
C ALA A 133 9.92 -4.37 5.92
N VAL A 134 9.55 -3.09 5.73
CA VAL A 134 9.25 -2.15 6.82
C VAL A 134 7.85 -1.56 6.63
N PRO A 135 7.00 -1.54 7.68
CA PRO A 135 5.68 -0.93 7.64
C PRO A 135 5.70 0.53 7.16
N HIS A 136 4.79 0.86 6.24
CA HIS A 136 4.62 2.20 5.71
C HIS A 136 3.26 2.80 6.06
N THR A 137 2.16 2.13 5.67
CA THR A 137 0.79 2.55 5.96
C THR A 137 -0.04 1.37 6.44
N TRP A 138 -1.04 1.65 7.27
CA TRP A 138 -2.02 0.67 7.72
C TRP A 138 -3.43 1.24 7.60
N GLY A 139 -4.38 0.38 7.33
CA GLY A 139 -5.78 0.74 7.31
C GLY A 139 -6.73 -0.44 7.46
N VAL A 140 -8.00 -0.11 7.65
CA VAL A 140 -9.09 -1.06 7.73
C VAL A 140 -10.24 -0.62 6.84
N LEU A 141 -10.81 -1.57 6.09
CA LEU A 141 -11.97 -1.33 5.23
C LEU A 141 -13.22 -1.18 6.08
N GLY A 142 -14.08 -0.21 5.74
CA GLY A 142 -15.31 0.01 6.49
C GLY A 142 -16.37 0.74 5.68
N VAL A 143 -17.37 1.19 6.37
CA VAL A 143 -18.54 1.84 5.79
C VAL A 143 -18.54 3.32 6.17
N MET A 144 -18.30 4.19 5.21
CA MET A 144 -18.54 5.63 5.31
C MET A 144 -19.99 5.91 4.91
N TYR A 145 -20.68 6.75 5.67
CA TYR A 145 -22.09 7.02 5.44
C TYR A 145 -22.47 8.46 5.79
N ASN A 146 -23.52 8.98 5.14
CA ASN A 146 -24.08 10.30 5.40
C ASN A 146 -25.04 10.26 6.59
N THR A 147 -24.75 10.95 7.68
CA THR A 147 -25.52 10.96 8.94
C THR A 147 -26.92 11.56 8.81
N LYS A 148 -27.18 12.37 7.77
CA LYS A 148 -28.52 12.89 7.46
C LYS A 148 -29.43 11.85 6.81
N LYS A 149 -28.84 10.75 6.29
CA LYS A 149 -29.55 9.68 5.57
C LYS A 149 -29.55 8.36 6.32
N VAL A 150 -28.45 8.06 6.97
CA VAL A 150 -28.20 6.84 7.76
C VAL A 150 -27.96 7.25 9.20
N ARG A 151 -28.83 6.84 10.12
CA ARG A 151 -28.70 7.18 11.54
C ARG A 151 -27.49 6.48 12.16
N GLU A 152 -26.82 7.15 13.09
CA GLU A 152 -25.77 6.54 13.89
C GLU A 152 -26.22 5.21 14.51
N GLY A 153 -25.37 4.20 14.44
CA GLY A 153 -25.66 2.84 14.92
C GLY A 153 -26.68 2.05 14.11
N GLU A 154 -27.08 2.53 12.94
CA GLU A 154 -27.98 1.81 12.04
C GLU A 154 -27.25 0.75 11.19
N ILE A 155 -25.98 1.03 10.85
CA ILE A 155 -25.07 0.05 10.23
C ILE A 155 -24.17 -0.49 11.33
N LYS A 156 -24.37 -1.78 11.68
CA LYS A 156 -23.59 -2.51 12.70
C LYS A 156 -22.97 -3.79 12.15
N SER A 157 -23.47 -4.22 10.99
CA SER A 157 -23.13 -5.49 10.37
C SER A 157 -23.02 -5.29 8.86
N TRP A 158 -22.16 -6.03 8.20
CA TRP A 158 -22.12 -6.09 6.73
C TRP A 158 -23.48 -6.51 6.14
N ASN A 159 -24.26 -7.31 6.86
CA ASN A 159 -25.62 -7.67 6.44
C ASN A 159 -26.60 -6.48 6.43
N ASP A 160 -26.31 -5.39 7.14
CA ASP A 160 -27.14 -4.20 7.11
C ASP A 160 -27.13 -3.51 5.73
N LEU A 161 -26.10 -3.74 4.92
CA LEU A 161 -25.99 -3.26 3.54
C LEU A 161 -26.98 -3.95 2.57
N LEU A 162 -27.68 -5.00 3.01
CA LEU A 162 -28.74 -5.67 2.23
C LEU A 162 -30.13 -5.02 2.42
N LYS A 163 -30.23 -3.95 3.19
CA LYS A 163 -31.50 -3.28 3.43
C LYS A 163 -31.98 -2.53 2.18
N LYS A 164 -33.19 -2.82 1.73
CA LYS A 164 -33.79 -2.27 0.50
C LYS A 164 -33.83 -0.74 0.46
N LYS A 165 -33.81 -0.08 1.63
CA LYS A 165 -33.79 1.38 1.70
C LYS A 165 -32.49 2.01 1.13
N TYR A 166 -31.43 1.23 0.93
CA TYR A 166 -30.18 1.67 0.33
C TYR A 166 -30.11 1.39 -1.19
N ASP A 167 -31.28 1.21 -1.83
CA ASP A 167 -31.40 0.96 -3.26
C ASP A 167 -30.65 2.05 -4.06
N GLN A 168 -29.66 1.63 -4.85
CA GLN A 168 -28.76 2.49 -5.64
C GLN A 168 -28.03 3.58 -4.81
N GLN A 169 -27.75 3.31 -3.53
CA GLN A 169 -27.09 4.25 -2.62
C GLN A 169 -25.73 3.77 -2.10
N ILE A 170 -25.23 2.64 -2.58
CA ILE A 170 -23.99 2.05 -2.09
C ILE A 170 -22.91 2.11 -3.19
N VAL A 171 -21.73 2.64 -2.86
CA VAL A 171 -20.52 2.45 -3.67
C VAL A 171 -19.70 1.33 -3.06
N MET A 172 -19.39 0.32 -3.88
CA MET A 172 -18.55 -0.83 -3.51
C MET A 172 -17.18 -0.72 -4.17
N PRO A 173 -16.10 -1.31 -3.59
CA PRO A 173 -14.80 -1.40 -4.26
C PRO A 173 -14.90 -2.14 -5.60
N ASP A 174 -14.10 -1.77 -6.58
CA ASP A 174 -13.94 -2.56 -7.82
C ASP A 174 -12.71 -3.49 -7.67
N SER A 175 -12.77 -4.34 -6.65
CA SER A 175 -11.75 -5.31 -6.30
C SER A 175 -12.39 -6.64 -5.98
N VAL A 176 -11.83 -7.72 -6.53
CA VAL A 176 -12.31 -9.09 -6.30
C VAL A 176 -12.16 -9.46 -4.82
N ARG A 177 -10.97 -9.22 -4.26
CA ARG A 177 -10.64 -9.69 -2.92
C ARG A 177 -11.41 -8.90 -1.87
N ASP A 178 -11.55 -7.57 -2.00
CA ASP A 178 -12.26 -6.72 -1.03
C ASP A 178 -13.76 -7.06 -1.00
N ASN A 179 -14.39 -7.25 -2.17
CA ASN A 179 -15.81 -7.65 -2.20
C ASN A 179 -16.04 -9.03 -1.56
N PHE A 180 -15.16 -10.00 -1.84
CA PHE A 180 -15.25 -11.29 -1.18
C PHE A 180 -14.90 -11.20 0.31
N ALA A 181 -13.98 -10.34 0.74
CA ALA A 181 -13.68 -10.10 2.15
C ALA A 181 -14.94 -9.64 2.90
N ILE A 182 -15.65 -8.64 2.38
CA ILE A 182 -16.91 -8.14 2.91
C ILE A 182 -17.95 -9.26 3.01
N ALA A 183 -18.17 -9.99 1.91
CA ALA A 183 -19.18 -11.03 1.83
C ALA A 183 -18.85 -12.22 2.75
N LEU A 184 -17.60 -12.61 2.86
CA LEU A 184 -17.13 -13.68 3.75
C LEU A 184 -17.29 -13.29 5.21
N LYS A 185 -16.88 -12.07 5.59
CA LYS A 185 -17.09 -11.53 6.95
C LYS A 185 -18.58 -11.49 7.30
N ALA A 186 -19.43 -11.04 6.38
CA ALA A 186 -20.89 -11.06 6.57
C ALA A 186 -21.47 -12.45 6.85
N ARG A 187 -20.77 -13.50 6.45
CA ARG A 187 -21.13 -14.92 6.67
C ARG A 187 -20.35 -15.58 7.81
N GLY A 188 -19.44 -14.86 8.48
CA GLY A 188 -18.64 -15.38 9.58
C GLY A 188 -17.48 -16.28 9.12
N TYR A 189 -17.04 -16.13 7.88
CA TYR A 189 -15.91 -16.87 7.31
C TYR A 189 -14.64 -16.04 7.28
N SER A 190 -13.46 -16.71 7.20
CA SER A 190 -12.21 -16.05 6.94
C SER A 190 -12.17 -15.47 5.54
N ILE A 191 -11.61 -14.24 5.39
CA ILE A 191 -11.42 -13.59 4.09
C ILE A 191 -10.41 -14.34 3.19
N ASN A 192 -9.66 -15.27 3.78
CA ASN A 192 -8.65 -16.10 3.13
C ASN A 192 -9.12 -17.54 2.91
N THR A 193 -10.43 -17.79 2.92
CA THR A 193 -10.96 -19.13 2.76
C THR A 193 -10.49 -19.80 1.46
N LYS A 194 -10.20 -21.11 1.54
CA LYS A 194 -9.89 -21.97 0.40
C LYS A 194 -11.02 -22.96 0.09
N LYS A 195 -12.19 -22.77 0.75
CA LYS A 195 -13.35 -23.63 0.59
C LYS A 195 -14.33 -23.05 -0.43
N GLU A 196 -14.57 -23.82 -1.48
CA GLU A 196 -15.48 -23.42 -2.57
C GLU A 196 -16.92 -23.20 -2.08
N SER A 197 -17.37 -23.95 -1.04
CA SER A 197 -18.69 -23.78 -0.44
C SER A 197 -18.88 -22.40 0.18
N GLU A 198 -17.88 -21.90 0.90
CA GLU A 198 -17.92 -20.57 1.54
C GLU A 198 -17.91 -19.46 0.48
N LEU A 199 -17.17 -19.63 -0.63
CA LEU A 199 -17.21 -18.69 -1.76
C LEU A 199 -18.56 -18.67 -2.49
N LYS A 200 -19.26 -19.81 -2.57
CA LYS A 200 -20.62 -19.86 -3.11
C LYS A 200 -21.59 -19.04 -2.27
N GLU A 201 -21.52 -19.14 -0.94
CA GLU A 201 -22.36 -18.37 -0.03
C GLU A 201 -22.00 -16.86 -0.08
N ALA A 202 -20.71 -16.52 -0.15
CA ALA A 202 -20.27 -15.15 -0.34
C ALA A 202 -20.75 -14.58 -1.69
N THR A 203 -20.68 -15.36 -2.78
CA THR A 203 -21.22 -14.95 -4.09
C THR A 203 -22.72 -14.65 -4.02
N LYS A 204 -23.48 -15.48 -3.27
CA LYS A 204 -24.89 -15.22 -3.08
C LYS A 204 -25.13 -13.89 -2.33
N PHE A 205 -24.35 -13.60 -1.30
CA PHE A 205 -24.43 -12.30 -0.60
C PHE A 205 -24.21 -11.14 -1.58
N LEU A 206 -23.17 -11.21 -2.44
CA LEU A 206 -22.89 -10.17 -3.43
C LEU A 206 -24.01 -10.03 -4.46
N GLN A 207 -24.63 -11.14 -4.88
CA GLN A 207 -25.80 -11.12 -5.78
C GLN A 207 -27.03 -10.47 -5.12
N ASP A 208 -27.29 -10.76 -3.85
CA ASP A 208 -28.37 -10.15 -3.08
C ASP A 208 -28.14 -8.64 -2.87
N GLN A 209 -26.87 -8.19 -2.78
CA GLN A 209 -26.47 -6.79 -2.60
C GLN A 209 -26.42 -6.00 -3.91
N SER A 210 -26.04 -6.63 -5.02
CA SER A 210 -25.78 -5.98 -6.30
C SER A 210 -26.89 -5.01 -6.77
N PRO A 211 -28.20 -5.29 -6.60
CA PRO A 211 -29.23 -4.33 -6.98
C PRO A 211 -29.21 -3.03 -6.20
N LEU A 212 -28.60 -3.02 -5.00
CA LEU A 212 -28.50 -1.84 -4.12
C LEU A 212 -27.27 -0.99 -4.44
N VAL A 213 -26.34 -1.51 -5.24
CA VAL A 213 -25.07 -0.86 -5.56
C VAL A 213 -25.27 0.14 -6.70
N TYR A 214 -24.94 1.40 -6.40
CA TYR A 214 -24.90 2.46 -7.41
C TYR A 214 -23.72 2.28 -8.37
N LYS A 215 -22.53 1.99 -7.83
CA LYS A 215 -21.29 1.87 -8.62
C LYS A 215 -20.27 0.99 -7.91
N TYR A 216 -19.46 0.30 -8.70
CA TYR A 216 -18.19 -0.30 -8.28
C TYR A 216 -17.04 0.63 -8.68
N SER A 217 -16.27 1.14 -7.72
CA SER A 217 -15.14 2.04 -7.97
C SER A 217 -14.24 2.12 -6.75
N ASN A 218 -12.92 2.17 -6.98
CA ASN A 218 -11.94 2.44 -5.93
C ASN A 218 -11.78 3.96 -5.77
N ASP A 219 -11.39 4.66 -6.83
CA ASP A 219 -10.99 6.07 -6.76
C ASP A 219 -12.16 7.04 -6.55
N ALA A 220 -13.35 6.76 -7.11
CA ALA A 220 -14.49 7.66 -7.01
C ALA A 220 -15.38 7.42 -5.77
N ALA A 221 -15.12 6.39 -4.95
CA ALA A 221 -15.99 6.05 -3.83
C ALA A 221 -16.11 7.20 -2.82
N ARG A 222 -14.98 7.73 -2.41
CA ARG A 222 -14.88 8.86 -1.51
C ARG A 222 -15.60 10.10 -2.05
N ASP A 223 -15.28 10.50 -3.28
CA ASP A 223 -15.78 11.73 -3.88
C ASP A 223 -17.30 11.69 -4.13
N LEU A 224 -17.85 10.53 -4.46
CA LEU A 224 -19.29 10.33 -4.59
C LEU A 224 -20.03 10.51 -3.26
N ALA A 225 -19.44 10.07 -2.16
CA ALA A 225 -19.98 10.27 -0.81
C ALA A 225 -19.84 11.73 -0.36
N ILE A 226 -18.68 12.36 -0.59
CA ILE A 226 -18.45 13.80 -0.29
C ILE A 226 -19.49 14.65 -1.02
N GLY A 227 -19.69 14.41 -2.31
CA GLY A 227 -20.63 15.15 -3.16
C GLY A 227 -22.10 14.80 -2.92
N GLY A 228 -22.41 13.87 -2.03
CA GLY A 228 -23.79 13.45 -1.71
C GLY A 228 -24.50 12.70 -2.85
N SER A 229 -23.75 12.15 -3.81
CA SER A 229 -24.32 11.31 -4.89
C SER A 229 -24.75 9.94 -4.41
N THR A 230 -24.20 9.49 -3.27
CA THR A 230 -24.53 8.23 -2.60
C THR A 230 -24.52 8.43 -1.09
N ASP A 231 -25.36 7.66 -0.40
CA ASP A 231 -25.50 7.72 1.06
C ASP A 231 -24.43 6.88 1.78
N ILE A 232 -23.86 5.88 1.08
CA ILE A 232 -22.92 4.89 1.62
C ILE A 232 -21.77 4.66 0.62
N ALA A 233 -20.54 4.65 1.13
CA ALA A 233 -19.36 4.24 0.38
C ALA A 233 -18.51 3.28 1.23
N ILE A 234 -18.03 2.23 0.61
CA ILE A 234 -17.07 1.33 1.23
C ILE A 234 -15.68 1.88 0.92
N VAL A 235 -14.99 2.30 1.97
CA VAL A 235 -13.69 2.99 1.88
C VAL A 235 -12.75 2.51 2.98
N TRP A 236 -11.48 2.80 2.82
CA TRP A 236 -10.49 2.64 3.88
C TRP A 236 -10.60 3.75 4.91
N ASN A 237 -10.31 3.45 6.16
CA ASN A 237 -10.45 4.41 7.26
C ASN A 237 -9.58 5.68 7.10
N GLY A 238 -8.48 5.62 6.37
CA GLY A 238 -7.64 6.77 6.05
C GLY A 238 -8.35 7.84 5.22
N GLU A 239 -9.34 7.46 4.40
CA GLU A 239 -10.13 8.39 3.57
C GLU A 239 -11.07 9.28 4.40
N VAL A 240 -11.38 8.88 5.64
CA VAL A 240 -12.49 9.46 6.41
C VAL A 240 -12.18 10.87 6.88
N LEU A 241 -10.98 11.15 7.37
CA LEU A 241 -10.64 12.47 7.88
C LEU A 241 -10.71 13.52 6.78
N TYR A 242 -10.08 13.27 5.66
CA TYR A 242 -10.19 14.15 4.48
C TYR A 242 -11.66 14.34 4.05
N SER A 243 -12.43 13.24 3.99
CA SER A 243 -13.84 13.31 3.58
C SER A 243 -14.68 14.18 4.51
N ARG A 244 -14.38 14.18 5.80
CA ARG A 244 -15.09 14.96 6.81
C ARG A 244 -14.71 16.44 6.81
N GLU A 245 -13.48 16.77 6.42
CA GLU A 245 -13.09 18.17 6.17
C GLU A 245 -13.93 18.78 5.06
N GLU A 246 -14.21 18.03 4.00
CA GLU A 246 -15.04 18.46 2.87
C GLU A 246 -16.56 18.35 3.14
N ASN A 247 -16.98 17.33 3.91
CA ASN A 247 -18.38 17.10 4.26
C ASN A 247 -18.51 16.54 5.68
N SER A 248 -18.75 17.42 6.65
CA SER A 248 -18.88 17.06 8.07
C SER A 248 -20.07 16.16 8.41
N ASP A 249 -21.02 15.94 7.47
CA ASP A 249 -22.14 15.02 7.64
C ASP A 249 -21.74 13.56 7.43
N LEU A 250 -20.51 13.28 7.00
CA LEU A 250 -20.00 11.91 6.85
C LEU A 250 -19.55 11.34 8.20
N ASP A 251 -19.80 10.05 8.42
CA ASP A 251 -19.27 9.27 9.53
C ASP A 251 -18.84 7.89 9.03
N PHE A 252 -18.15 7.13 9.88
CA PHE A 252 -17.54 5.86 9.49
C PHE A 252 -17.72 4.80 10.56
N VAL A 253 -17.92 3.56 10.14
CA VAL A 253 -18.00 2.40 11.03
C VAL A 253 -17.34 1.17 10.40
N VAL A 254 -16.59 0.43 11.21
CA VAL A 254 -16.19 -0.93 10.88
C VAL A 254 -17.24 -1.88 11.46
N PRO A 255 -17.90 -2.74 10.64
CA PRO A 255 -18.92 -3.66 11.12
C PRO A 255 -18.41 -4.65 12.16
N LYS A 256 -19.32 -5.11 13.05
CA LYS A 256 -19.00 -5.94 14.22
C LYS A 256 -18.36 -7.31 13.91
N GLU A 257 -18.50 -7.79 12.69
CA GLU A 257 -17.87 -9.02 12.21
C GLU A 257 -16.37 -8.86 12.00
N GLY A 258 -15.85 -7.63 12.07
CA GLY A 258 -14.53 -7.26 11.59
C GLY A 258 -14.54 -7.05 10.08
N SER A 259 -13.38 -6.80 9.52
CA SER A 259 -13.21 -6.45 8.13
C SER A 259 -11.87 -6.92 7.60
N GLU A 260 -11.52 -6.48 6.41
CA GLU A 260 -10.18 -6.51 5.88
C GLU A 260 -9.34 -5.40 6.53
N GLU A 261 -8.12 -5.73 6.96
CA GLU A 261 -7.06 -4.79 7.28
C GLU A 261 -5.91 -4.97 6.29
N PHE A 262 -5.18 -3.91 5.98
CA PHE A 262 -3.94 -3.99 5.20
C PHE A 262 -2.76 -3.39 5.95
N LEU A 263 -1.57 -3.84 5.59
CA LEU A 263 -0.30 -3.23 5.96
C LEU A 263 0.58 -3.15 4.72
N ASP A 264 0.75 -1.94 4.19
CA ASP A 264 1.67 -1.74 3.10
C ASP A 264 3.08 -1.48 3.62
N MET A 265 4.06 -1.98 2.92
CA MET A 265 5.44 -2.03 3.39
C MET A 265 6.44 -1.63 2.30
N TRP A 266 7.48 -0.90 2.70
CA TRP A 266 8.65 -0.67 1.89
C TRP A 266 9.53 -1.92 1.84
N ALA A 267 9.94 -2.32 0.64
CA ALA A 267 10.84 -3.44 0.43
C ALA A 267 11.80 -3.18 -0.73
N ILE A 268 12.91 -3.93 -0.77
CA ILE A 268 13.95 -3.80 -1.79
C ILE A 268 13.90 -5.03 -2.70
N PRO A 269 13.68 -4.88 -4.02
CA PRO A 269 13.79 -5.99 -4.96
C PRO A 269 15.18 -6.63 -4.95
N ALA A 270 15.22 -7.96 -5.14
CA ALA A 270 16.48 -8.72 -5.09
C ALA A 270 17.49 -8.31 -6.18
N ASN A 271 17.02 -7.70 -7.26
CA ASN A 271 17.83 -7.19 -8.39
C ASN A 271 18.05 -5.68 -8.36
N ALA A 272 17.78 -5.01 -7.23
CA ALA A 272 18.02 -3.58 -7.06
C ALA A 272 19.48 -3.22 -7.33
N GLU A 273 19.69 -2.11 -8.06
CA GLU A 273 21.03 -1.64 -8.42
C GLU A 273 21.61 -0.73 -7.33
N HIS A 274 20.75 -0.03 -6.58
CA HIS A 274 21.15 0.99 -5.60
C HIS A 274 20.60 0.66 -4.20
N LYS A 275 20.84 -0.55 -3.71
CA LYS A 275 20.34 -1.01 -2.40
C LYS A 275 20.60 -0.03 -1.25
N LYS A 276 21.81 0.57 -1.19
CA LYS A 276 22.14 1.55 -0.15
C LYS A 276 21.29 2.84 -0.24
N ASN A 277 20.95 3.27 -1.45
CA ASN A 277 20.06 4.42 -1.63
C ASN A 277 18.63 4.07 -1.25
N ALA A 278 18.18 2.84 -1.55
CA ALA A 278 16.90 2.32 -1.11
C ALA A 278 16.79 2.26 0.42
N GLU A 279 17.82 1.77 1.10
CA GLU A 279 17.87 1.76 2.58
C GLU A 279 17.84 3.20 3.15
N LYS A 280 18.56 4.16 2.53
CA LYS A 280 18.46 5.58 2.93
C LYS A 280 17.05 6.15 2.76
N TRP A 281 16.35 5.80 1.69
CA TRP A 281 14.96 6.21 1.48
C TRP A 281 14.03 5.61 2.53
N ILE A 282 14.15 4.31 2.79
CA ILE A 282 13.36 3.63 3.82
C ILE A 282 13.61 4.25 5.19
N ASP A 283 14.87 4.53 5.54
CA ASP A 283 15.23 5.18 6.80
C ASP A 283 14.67 6.61 6.88
N PHE A 284 14.75 7.38 5.79
CA PHE A 284 14.19 8.72 5.69
C PHE A 284 12.67 8.71 5.94
N MET A 285 11.94 7.76 5.32
CA MET A 285 10.48 7.62 5.51
C MET A 285 10.09 7.22 6.95
N MET A 286 10.99 6.62 7.71
CA MET A 286 10.77 6.25 9.12
C MET A 286 11.12 7.36 10.11
N ARG A 287 11.69 8.48 9.70
CA ARG A 287 11.95 9.63 10.60
C ARG A 287 10.65 10.16 11.17
N LYS A 288 10.71 10.71 12.38
CA LYS A 288 9.52 11.25 13.07
C LYS A 288 8.88 12.41 12.32
N ASP A 289 9.69 13.36 11.85
CA ASP A 289 9.24 14.53 11.09
C ASP A 289 8.70 14.16 9.72
N THR A 290 9.37 13.29 8.99
CA THR A 290 8.92 12.76 7.69
C THR A 290 7.59 12.03 7.84
N ALA A 291 7.47 11.14 8.83
CA ALA A 291 6.24 10.40 9.09
C ALA A 291 5.06 11.31 9.47
N LEU A 292 5.30 12.38 10.25
CA LEU A 292 4.27 13.35 10.60
C LEU A 292 3.79 14.13 9.38
N LYS A 293 4.68 14.61 8.50
CA LYS A 293 4.31 15.28 7.24
C LYS A 293 3.52 14.34 6.34
N ASN A 294 3.99 13.10 6.22
CA ASN A 294 3.31 12.11 5.40
C ASN A 294 1.90 11.77 5.93
N TYR A 295 1.73 11.71 7.25
CA TYR A 295 0.41 11.54 7.86
C TYR A 295 -0.52 12.74 7.57
N GLU A 296 0.00 13.98 7.66
CA GLU A 296 -0.78 15.20 7.36
C GLU A 296 -1.25 15.25 5.90
N TYR A 297 -0.46 14.69 4.99
CA TYR A 297 -0.82 14.58 3.58
C TYR A 297 -1.80 13.44 3.29
N LEU A 298 -1.53 12.24 3.81
CA LEU A 298 -2.29 11.02 3.47
C LEU A 298 -3.54 10.82 4.33
N THR A 299 -3.52 11.29 5.58
CA THR A 299 -4.52 10.98 6.63
C THR A 299 -4.66 9.48 6.98
N TYR A 300 -3.82 8.62 6.41
CA TYR A 300 -3.71 7.20 6.77
C TYR A 300 -2.82 6.98 8.00
N THR A 301 -3.02 5.87 8.70
CA THR A 301 -2.13 5.49 9.80
C THR A 301 -0.73 5.20 9.26
N ILE A 302 0.22 6.07 9.60
CA ILE A 302 1.64 5.78 9.43
C ILE A 302 2.11 5.05 10.70
N PRO A 303 2.67 3.84 10.60
CA PRO A 303 3.12 3.01 11.72
C PRO A 303 4.32 3.58 12.50
N ASN A 304 4.32 4.88 12.79
CA ASN A 304 5.38 5.61 13.48
C ASN A 304 4.90 6.10 14.85
N LYS A 305 5.69 5.87 15.89
CA LYS A 305 5.34 6.25 17.27
C LYS A 305 4.95 7.73 17.41
N ALA A 306 5.61 8.64 16.67
CA ALA A 306 5.28 10.06 16.71
C ALA A 306 3.89 10.36 16.13
N VAL A 307 3.51 9.67 15.05
CA VAL A 307 2.18 9.80 14.44
C VAL A 307 1.12 9.23 15.39
N ILE A 308 1.37 8.04 15.95
CA ILE A 308 0.44 7.40 16.89
C ILE A 308 0.23 8.26 18.12
N GLU A 309 1.29 8.88 18.66
CA GLU A 309 1.20 9.82 19.77
C GLU A 309 0.37 11.07 19.40
N LYS A 310 0.58 11.65 18.22
CA LYS A 310 -0.19 12.82 17.72
C LYS A 310 -1.67 12.47 17.61
N VAL A 311 -1.99 11.39 16.90
CA VAL A 311 -3.37 10.94 16.66
C VAL A 311 -4.08 10.59 17.97
N SER A 312 -3.38 9.96 18.92
CA SER A 312 -3.96 9.57 20.21
C SER A 312 -4.42 10.75 21.07
N LYS A 313 -3.86 11.95 20.82
CA LYS A 313 -4.23 13.19 21.51
C LYS A 313 -5.41 13.92 20.88
N ASP A 314 -5.74 13.61 19.62
CA ASP A 314 -6.88 14.18 18.91
C ASP A 314 -8.04 13.19 18.91
N THR A 315 -9.15 13.57 19.56
CA THR A 315 -10.31 12.70 19.76
C THR A 315 -10.99 12.33 18.43
N GLU A 316 -11.05 13.26 17.48
CA GLU A 316 -11.68 13.01 16.18
C GLU A 316 -10.81 12.08 15.32
N SER A 317 -9.56 12.41 15.12
CA SER A 317 -8.62 11.57 14.38
C SER A 317 -8.54 10.17 14.99
N LYS A 318 -8.45 10.08 16.32
CA LYS A 318 -8.39 8.79 17.02
C LYS A 318 -9.60 7.90 16.71
N LYS A 319 -10.81 8.48 16.65
CA LYS A 319 -12.04 7.70 16.37
C LYS A 319 -11.95 6.95 15.04
N TYR A 320 -11.40 7.58 14.01
CA TYR A 320 -11.36 7.03 12.66
C TYR A 320 -10.07 6.26 12.36
N ILE A 321 -8.94 6.76 12.85
CA ILE A 321 -7.62 6.15 12.61
C ILE A 321 -7.41 4.88 13.44
N PHE A 322 -7.95 4.84 14.68
CA PHE A 322 -7.85 3.69 15.57
C PHE A 322 -9.25 3.20 15.97
N PRO A 323 -9.92 2.43 15.10
CA PRO A 323 -11.19 1.80 15.46
C PRO A 323 -11.05 0.91 16.71
N ASP A 324 -12.20 0.58 17.33
CA ASP A 324 -12.25 -0.19 18.57
C ASP A 324 -11.48 -1.52 18.45
N GLU A 325 -10.61 -1.80 19.42
CA GLU A 325 -9.77 -3.01 19.44
C GLU A 325 -10.61 -4.30 19.42
N SER A 326 -11.80 -4.28 20.00
CA SER A 326 -12.73 -5.43 19.95
C SER A 326 -13.23 -5.75 18.55
N ILE A 327 -13.19 -4.78 17.65
CA ILE A 327 -13.51 -4.94 16.23
C ILE A 327 -12.23 -5.29 15.44
N ILE A 328 -11.14 -4.57 15.68
CA ILE A 328 -9.87 -4.80 14.97
C ILE A 328 -9.34 -6.22 15.22
N SER A 329 -9.52 -6.76 16.43
CA SER A 329 -9.14 -8.16 16.72
C SER A 329 -9.87 -9.21 15.88
N LYS A 330 -10.94 -8.84 15.17
CA LYS A 330 -11.68 -9.69 14.24
C LYS A 330 -11.33 -9.41 12.77
N CYS A 331 -10.55 -8.36 12.50
CA CYS A 331 -10.08 -8.06 11.17
C CYS A 331 -9.01 -9.07 10.73
N GLU A 332 -8.91 -9.24 9.44
CA GLU A 332 -7.92 -10.14 8.84
C GLU A 332 -7.21 -9.40 7.70
N SER A 333 -5.91 -9.60 7.59
CA SER A 333 -5.17 -9.19 6.39
C SER A 333 -5.35 -10.23 5.29
N LEU A 334 -5.31 -9.81 4.03
CA LEU A 334 -5.23 -10.74 2.90
C LEU A 334 -3.93 -11.54 2.98
N THR A 335 -3.94 -12.76 2.47
CA THR A 335 -2.75 -13.61 2.32
C THR A 335 -2.59 -14.03 0.86
N ASP A 336 -1.37 -14.39 0.48
CA ASP A 336 -1.11 -15.02 -0.82
C ASP A 336 -1.69 -16.43 -0.85
N LEU A 337 -2.84 -16.58 -1.48
CA LEU A 337 -3.55 -17.86 -1.61
C LEU A 337 -2.90 -18.78 -2.65
N GLY A 338 -2.14 -18.20 -3.59
CA GLY A 338 -1.55 -18.86 -4.75
C GLY A 338 -2.55 -19.03 -5.90
N THR A 339 -2.02 -19.16 -7.11
CA THR A 339 -2.75 -19.14 -8.39
C THR A 339 -4.03 -19.97 -8.42
N LYS A 340 -4.00 -21.19 -7.86
CA LYS A 340 -5.17 -22.07 -7.82
C LYS A 340 -6.39 -21.41 -7.17
N TYR A 341 -6.17 -20.71 -6.07
CA TYR A 341 -7.26 -20.10 -5.31
C TYR A 341 -7.58 -18.71 -5.84
N ASP A 342 -6.59 -17.95 -6.35
CA ASP A 342 -6.83 -16.72 -7.07
C ASP A 342 -7.74 -16.98 -8.28
N ASP A 343 -7.50 -18.07 -9.05
CA ASP A 343 -8.37 -18.48 -10.16
C ASP A 343 -9.79 -18.84 -9.68
N MET A 344 -9.92 -19.46 -8.50
CA MET A 344 -11.20 -19.80 -7.91
C MET A 344 -12.01 -18.53 -7.55
N TYR A 345 -11.39 -17.55 -6.87
CA TYR A 345 -12.02 -16.26 -6.57
C TYR A 345 -12.42 -15.53 -7.85
N ASN A 346 -11.54 -15.47 -8.85
CA ASN A 346 -11.81 -14.85 -10.14
C ASN A 346 -12.96 -15.55 -10.91
N LYS A 347 -13.06 -16.88 -10.84
CA LYS A 347 -14.17 -17.64 -11.40
C LYS A 347 -15.52 -17.22 -10.79
N TYR A 348 -15.56 -17.09 -9.46
CA TYR A 348 -16.78 -16.68 -8.75
C TYR A 348 -17.11 -15.21 -8.97
N TRP A 349 -16.11 -14.35 -9.08
CA TRP A 349 -16.29 -12.95 -9.43
C TRP A 349 -16.88 -12.78 -10.83
N LYS A 350 -16.32 -13.47 -11.83
CA LYS A 350 -16.87 -13.48 -13.19
C LYS A 350 -18.34 -13.96 -13.21
N LYS A 351 -18.62 -15.04 -12.47
CA LYS A 351 -20.00 -15.53 -12.34
C LYS A 351 -20.94 -14.48 -11.68
N PHE A 352 -20.45 -13.74 -10.71
CA PHE A 352 -21.20 -12.66 -10.07
C PHE A 352 -21.45 -11.50 -11.05
N LYS A 353 -20.45 -11.02 -11.76
CA LYS A 353 -20.57 -9.91 -12.71
C LYS A 353 -21.40 -10.24 -13.98
N SER A 354 -21.63 -11.52 -14.29
CA SER A 354 -22.40 -11.95 -15.47
C SER A 354 -23.90 -12.15 -15.20
N ASN A 355 -24.36 -12.01 -13.99
CA ASN A 355 -25.77 -12.08 -13.59
C ASN A 355 -26.29 -10.67 -13.25
#